data_0615d1aae319c2a2a2761051f4f7d586
#
_entry.id   0615d1aae319c2a2a2761051f4f7d586
#
_cell.length_a   1.000
_cell.length_b   1.000
_cell.length_c   1.000
_cell.angle_alpha   90.00
_cell.angle_beta   90.00
_cell.angle_gamma   90.00
#
_symmetry.space_group_name_H-M   'P 1'
#
loop_
_entity.id
_entity.type
_entity.pdbx_description
1 polymer ?
#
loop_
_entity_poly.entity_id
_entity_poly.type
_entity_poly.pdbx_seq_one_letter_code
_entity_poly.pdbx_strand_id
1 'polypeptide(L)'
;RDNLEIKGSGSLTVNGNYNHGIFSSNSIEIGNGNVTVNAKNDGIHANDTLAISGGTVNVTAEGDGLQAEEILDISDGEVNVTTTGEVKASTSNDFGGRGEMKDSSQMTDDEIQSMREQMNNNQFTQTEESDDSEDTSSKGIKADWMFDISGGEVTVDSTDHAIHCTSDINITGGTLNLSSERKK
;
A
#
# COMPACT_ATOMS: atom_id res chain seq x y z
N ARG A 1 6.67 -21.56 -9.93
CA ARG A 1 6.08 -20.26 -9.59
C ARG A 1 5.61 -19.66 -10.89
N ASP A 2 4.34 -19.29 -10.96
CA ASP A 2 3.74 -18.81 -12.21
C ASP A 2 3.57 -17.29 -12.09
N ASN A 3 4.12 -16.56 -13.05
CA ASN A 3 3.94 -15.11 -13.16
C ASN A 3 2.61 -14.82 -13.86
N LEU A 4 2.00 -13.70 -13.53
CA LEU A 4 0.83 -13.19 -14.25
C LEU A 4 1.32 -12.32 -15.42
N GLU A 5 0.88 -12.66 -16.62
CA GLU A 5 1.22 -11.92 -17.83
C GLU A 5 -0.06 -11.44 -18.53
N ILE A 6 -0.13 -10.13 -18.80
CA ILE A 6 -1.24 -9.49 -19.51
C ILE A 6 -0.68 -8.93 -20.81
N LYS A 7 -1.06 -9.55 -21.94
CA LYS A 7 -0.61 -9.20 -23.28
C LYS A 7 -1.76 -9.17 -24.28
N GLY A 8 -1.54 -8.48 -25.39
CA GLY A 8 -2.48 -8.41 -26.48
C GLY A 8 -3.04 -7.01 -26.69
N SER A 9 -3.89 -6.82 -27.69
CA SER A 9 -4.46 -5.51 -28.07
C SER A 9 -5.90 -5.32 -27.56
N GLY A 10 -6.38 -6.23 -26.71
CA GLY A 10 -7.73 -6.18 -26.15
C GLY A 10 -7.88 -5.24 -24.97
N SER A 11 -9.05 -5.29 -24.33
CA SER A 11 -9.35 -4.55 -23.10
C SER A 11 -9.68 -5.49 -21.97
N LEU A 12 -9.11 -5.24 -20.81
CA LEU A 12 -9.39 -5.93 -19.56
C LEU A 12 -9.93 -4.90 -18.55
N THR A 13 -11.10 -5.19 -17.97
CA THR A 13 -11.62 -4.39 -16.84
C THR A 13 -11.75 -5.30 -15.63
N VAL A 14 -11.16 -4.87 -14.52
CA VAL A 14 -11.18 -5.57 -13.25
C VAL A 14 -11.82 -4.69 -12.19
N ASN A 15 -12.75 -5.26 -11.42
CA ASN A 15 -13.37 -4.59 -10.28
C ASN A 15 -13.10 -5.44 -9.01
N GLY A 16 -12.12 -5.02 -8.22
CA GLY A 16 -11.78 -5.59 -6.93
C GLY A 16 -12.69 -5.01 -5.84
N ASN A 17 -13.91 -5.54 -5.74
CA ASN A 17 -14.94 -4.98 -4.85
C ASN A 17 -14.71 -5.25 -3.35
N TYR A 18 -13.68 -6.01 -3.00
CA TYR A 18 -13.39 -6.38 -1.62
C TYR A 18 -11.91 -6.15 -1.23
N ASN A 19 -10.99 -6.47 -2.14
CA ASN A 19 -9.56 -6.39 -1.90
C ASN A 19 -8.85 -5.85 -3.16
N HIS A 20 -7.64 -6.34 -3.47
CA HIS A 20 -6.88 -5.92 -4.63
C HIS A 20 -7.64 -6.14 -5.94
N GLY A 21 -7.37 -5.31 -6.93
CA GLY A 21 -7.90 -5.51 -8.28
C GLY A 21 -7.19 -6.67 -8.98
N ILE A 22 -5.88 -6.56 -9.12
CA ILE A 22 -5.01 -7.62 -9.66
C ILE A 22 -3.94 -7.94 -8.63
N PHE A 23 -3.80 -9.21 -8.30
CA PHE A 23 -2.81 -9.68 -7.32
C PHE A 23 -2.01 -10.85 -7.87
N SER A 24 -0.71 -10.86 -7.63
CA SER A 24 0.16 -12.00 -7.85
C SER A 24 1.12 -12.20 -6.68
N SER A 25 1.23 -13.44 -6.20
CA SER A 25 2.27 -13.83 -5.23
C SER A 25 3.67 -13.93 -5.82
N ASN A 26 3.84 -13.55 -7.06
CA ASN A 26 5.11 -13.43 -7.79
C ASN A 26 5.06 -12.16 -8.65
N SER A 27 5.59 -12.23 -9.87
CA SER A 27 5.63 -11.06 -10.74
C SER A 27 4.36 -10.87 -11.57
N ILE A 28 4.11 -9.62 -11.95
CA ILE A 28 3.08 -9.21 -12.91
C ILE A 28 3.79 -8.49 -14.07
N GLU A 29 3.47 -8.87 -15.29
CA GLU A 29 3.94 -8.20 -16.50
C GLU A 29 2.74 -7.72 -17.33
N ILE A 30 2.72 -6.41 -17.65
CA ILE A 30 1.74 -5.81 -18.56
C ILE A 30 2.48 -5.30 -19.79
N GLY A 31 2.36 -6.04 -20.87
CA GLY A 31 3.11 -5.75 -22.10
C GLY A 31 2.34 -4.93 -23.13
N ASN A 32 1.01 -4.94 -23.11
CA ASN A 32 0.18 -4.20 -24.07
C ASN A 32 -1.31 -4.30 -23.71
N GLY A 33 -2.16 -3.63 -24.50
CA GLY A 33 -3.62 -3.63 -24.34
C GLY A 33 -4.13 -2.45 -23.51
N ASN A 34 -5.41 -2.50 -23.17
CA ASN A 34 -6.05 -1.49 -22.35
C ASN A 34 -6.53 -2.16 -21.04
N VAL A 35 -5.87 -1.88 -19.95
CA VAL A 35 -6.17 -2.44 -18.62
C VAL A 35 -6.79 -1.38 -17.75
N THR A 36 -7.99 -1.64 -17.25
CA THR A 36 -8.70 -0.76 -16.30
C THR A 36 -8.96 -1.51 -15.02
N VAL A 37 -8.50 -0.97 -13.91
CA VAL A 37 -8.63 -1.59 -12.59
C VAL A 37 -9.32 -0.62 -11.63
N ASN A 38 -10.37 -1.09 -10.95
CA ASN A 38 -11.02 -0.40 -9.85
C ASN A 38 -10.94 -1.30 -8.61
N ALA A 39 -10.36 -0.84 -7.51
CA ALA A 39 -10.13 -1.68 -6.34
C ALA A 39 -10.51 -0.98 -5.02
N LYS A 40 -10.93 -1.81 -4.04
CA LYS A 40 -11.22 -1.38 -2.67
C LYS A 40 -9.99 -1.40 -1.76
N ASN A 41 -8.95 -2.04 -2.17
CA ASN A 41 -7.60 -1.98 -1.61
C ASN A 41 -6.67 -1.60 -2.75
N ASP A 42 -5.55 -2.29 -2.94
CA ASP A 42 -4.60 -1.90 -3.98
C ASP A 42 -5.11 -2.22 -5.38
N GLY A 43 -4.74 -1.38 -6.33
CA GLY A 43 -5.13 -1.58 -7.71
C GLY A 43 -4.45 -2.82 -8.29
N ILE A 44 -3.13 -2.77 -8.41
CA ILE A 44 -2.30 -3.87 -8.90
C ILE A 44 -1.18 -4.11 -7.89
N HIS A 45 -1.10 -5.34 -7.37
CA HIS A 45 -0.15 -5.72 -6.34
C HIS A 45 0.64 -6.98 -6.76
N ALA A 46 1.95 -6.88 -6.78
CA ALA A 46 2.88 -7.98 -7.03
C ALA A 46 3.83 -8.16 -5.84
N ASN A 47 3.95 -9.38 -5.32
CA ASN A 47 4.90 -9.67 -4.23
C ASN A 47 6.37 -9.70 -4.70
N ASP A 48 6.63 -9.82 -5.99
CA ASP A 48 7.98 -9.71 -6.54
C ASP A 48 8.06 -8.42 -7.40
N THR A 49 7.97 -8.57 -8.72
CA THR A 49 8.14 -7.47 -9.68
C THR A 49 6.83 -7.12 -10.37
N LEU A 50 6.55 -5.82 -10.49
CA LEU A 50 5.53 -5.29 -11.40
C LEU A 50 6.22 -4.59 -12.57
N ALA A 51 6.10 -5.13 -13.77
CA ALA A 51 6.67 -4.56 -14.98
C ALA A 51 5.58 -4.10 -15.95
N ILE A 52 5.66 -2.86 -16.40
CA ILE A 52 4.78 -2.29 -17.45
C ILE A 52 5.65 -1.87 -18.61
N SER A 53 5.51 -2.56 -19.74
CA SER A 53 6.31 -2.35 -20.93
C SER A 53 5.51 -1.87 -22.14
N GLY A 54 4.24 -1.50 -21.93
CA GLY A 54 3.39 -0.94 -22.98
C GLY A 54 1.91 -0.97 -22.66
N GLY A 55 1.08 -0.47 -23.56
CA GLY A 55 -0.37 -0.39 -23.42
C GLY A 55 -0.84 0.83 -22.65
N THR A 56 -2.13 0.83 -22.28
CA THR A 56 -2.74 1.85 -21.42
C THR A 56 -3.24 1.18 -20.13
N VAL A 57 -2.75 1.63 -19.00
CA VAL A 57 -3.09 1.10 -17.67
C VAL A 57 -3.76 2.20 -16.87
N ASN A 58 -5.05 2.02 -16.55
CA ASN A 58 -5.82 2.95 -15.75
C ASN A 58 -6.19 2.29 -14.44
N VAL A 59 -5.76 2.85 -13.33
CA VAL A 59 -5.98 2.32 -11.98
C VAL A 59 -6.68 3.33 -11.10
N THR A 60 -7.76 2.91 -10.45
CA THR A 60 -8.40 3.64 -9.37
C THR A 60 -8.47 2.73 -8.16
N ALA A 61 -7.88 3.12 -7.04
CA ALA A 61 -7.76 2.31 -5.84
C ALA A 61 -8.07 3.11 -4.57
N GLU A 62 -8.62 2.45 -3.55
CA GLU A 62 -8.75 3.05 -2.22
C GLU A 62 -7.48 2.82 -1.38
N GLY A 63 -6.70 1.77 -1.67
CA GLY A 63 -5.34 1.53 -1.19
C GLY A 63 -4.28 2.09 -2.13
N ASP A 64 -3.15 1.38 -2.25
CA ASP A 64 -2.08 1.75 -3.16
C ASP A 64 -2.49 1.50 -4.62
N GLY A 65 -2.11 2.41 -5.53
CA GLY A 65 -2.49 2.25 -6.93
C GLY A 65 -1.74 1.10 -7.59
N LEU A 66 -0.42 1.20 -7.62
CA LEU A 66 0.50 0.16 -8.06
C LEU A 66 1.45 -0.18 -6.92
N GLN A 67 1.58 -1.47 -6.59
CA GLN A 67 2.49 -1.94 -5.55
C GLN A 67 3.34 -3.10 -6.05
N ALA A 68 4.64 -3.04 -5.75
CA ALA A 68 5.57 -4.16 -5.87
C ALA A 68 6.41 -4.26 -4.60
N GLU A 69 6.55 -5.47 -4.03
CA GLU A 69 7.38 -5.65 -2.83
C GLU A 69 8.88 -5.63 -3.17
N GLU A 70 9.25 -5.94 -4.41
CA GLU A 70 10.64 -5.82 -4.84
C GLU A 70 10.82 -4.70 -5.86
N ILE A 71 10.48 -4.92 -7.13
CA ILE A 71 10.81 -4.01 -8.22
C ILE A 71 9.54 -3.55 -8.94
N LEU A 72 9.39 -2.25 -9.13
CA LEU A 72 8.41 -1.68 -10.03
C LEU A 72 9.15 -1.03 -11.21
N ASP A 73 8.93 -1.58 -12.42
CA ASP A 73 9.56 -1.14 -13.65
C ASP A 73 8.52 -0.63 -14.67
N ILE A 74 8.70 0.58 -15.17
CA ILE A 74 7.90 1.14 -16.26
C ILE A 74 8.85 1.56 -17.38
N SER A 75 8.80 0.80 -18.48
CA SER A 75 9.67 1.05 -19.63
C SER A 75 8.95 1.67 -20.81
N ASP A 76 7.62 1.54 -20.90
CA ASP A 76 6.79 2.15 -21.95
C ASP A 76 5.30 2.10 -21.56
N GLY A 77 4.42 2.75 -22.34
CA GLY A 77 2.98 2.76 -22.14
C GLY A 77 2.46 4.05 -21.52
N GLU A 78 1.14 4.09 -21.34
CA GLU A 78 0.42 5.16 -20.65
C GLU A 78 -0.14 4.61 -19.35
N VAL A 79 0.31 5.14 -18.21
CA VAL A 79 -0.05 4.68 -16.88
C VAL A 79 -0.74 5.81 -16.12
N ASN A 80 -2.02 5.63 -15.82
CA ASN A 80 -2.83 6.59 -15.09
C ASN A 80 -3.26 5.97 -13.75
N VAL A 81 -2.84 6.55 -12.65
CA VAL A 81 -3.12 6.05 -11.30
C VAL A 81 -3.85 7.13 -10.50
N THR A 82 -4.98 6.76 -9.93
CA THR A 82 -5.72 7.60 -8.99
C THR A 82 -5.98 6.83 -7.71
N THR A 83 -5.54 7.35 -6.56
CA THR A 83 -5.93 6.79 -5.27
C THR A 83 -6.97 7.67 -4.58
N THR A 84 -7.92 7.03 -3.92
CA THR A 84 -9.09 7.69 -3.34
C THR A 84 -9.27 7.41 -1.85
N GLY A 85 -8.42 6.57 -1.26
CA GLY A 85 -8.48 6.22 0.15
C GLY A 85 -8.24 7.42 1.05
N GLU A 86 -8.92 7.46 2.17
CA GLU A 86 -8.71 8.48 3.18
C GLU A 86 -7.43 8.14 3.97
N VAL A 87 -6.49 9.08 4.01
CA VAL A 87 -5.38 9.00 4.96
C VAL A 87 -5.97 9.19 6.36
N LYS A 88 -6.28 8.11 7.05
CA LYS A 88 -6.65 8.20 8.47
C LYS A 88 -5.45 8.82 9.18
N ALA A 89 -5.62 10.03 9.68
CA ALA A 89 -4.65 10.60 10.60
C ALA A 89 -4.50 9.55 11.72
N SER A 90 -3.30 9.01 11.88
CA SER A 90 -2.96 8.24 13.06
C SER A 90 -3.34 9.14 14.24
N THR A 91 -4.49 8.93 14.81
CA THR A 91 -4.74 9.41 16.15
C THR A 91 -3.75 8.63 16.97
N SER A 92 -2.55 9.21 17.16
CA SER A 92 -1.78 8.84 18.32
C SER A 92 -2.80 8.92 19.44
N ASN A 93 -3.25 7.77 19.94
CA ASN A 93 -3.91 7.74 21.21
C ASN A 93 -2.95 8.49 22.11
N ASP A 94 -3.27 9.77 22.26
CA ASP A 94 -2.72 10.56 23.33
C ASP A 94 -2.96 9.68 24.56
N PHE A 95 -1.90 9.08 25.03
CA PHE A 95 -1.81 8.52 26.36
C PHE A 95 -1.88 9.72 27.31
N GLY A 96 -2.91 10.57 27.07
CA GLY A 96 -3.34 11.68 27.88
C GLY A 96 -4.08 11.21 29.10
N GLY A 97 -3.41 10.47 29.87
CA GLY A 97 -3.71 10.10 31.22
C GLY A 97 -2.42 10.04 32.00
N ARG A 98 -1.75 11.20 32.12
CA ARG A 98 -0.96 11.43 33.32
C ARG A 98 -1.94 11.51 34.51
N GLY A 99 -2.61 10.40 34.80
CA GLY A 99 -2.98 10.11 36.16
C GLY A 99 -1.66 10.07 36.93
N GLU A 100 -1.55 10.89 37.97
CA GLU A 100 -0.44 10.85 38.92
C GLU A 100 -0.17 9.38 39.23
N MET A 101 1.02 8.87 38.86
CA MET A 101 1.47 7.56 39.31
C MET A 101 1.50 7.65 40.83
N LYS A 102 0.50 7.07 41.48
CA LYS A 102 0.57 6.86 42.90
C LYS A 102 1.82 6.04 43.17
N ASP A 103 2.68 6.58 44.00
CA ASP A 103 3.84 5.86 44.49
C ASP A 103 3.36 4.49 45.00
N SER A 104 4.04 3.41 44.63
CA SER A 104 3.71 2.04 45.00
C SER A 104 3.57 1.83 46.54
N SER A 105 4.07 2.78 47.34
CA SER A 105 3.90 2.80 48.81
C SER A 105 2.51 3.27 49.26
N GLN A 106 1.65 3.73 48.35
CA GLN A 106 0.29 4.21 48.65
C GLN A 106 -0.81 3.35 47.99
N MET A 107 -0.45 2.23 47.37
CA MET A 107 -1.41 1.29 46.79
C MET A 107 -1.86 0.28 47.87
N THR A 108 -3.15 0.02 47.89
CA THR A 108 -3.71 -1.04 48.75
C THR A 108 -3.40 -2.41 48.14
N ASP A 109 -3.36 -3.45 49.01
CA ASP A 109 -3.11 -4.83 48.56
C ASP A 109 -4.11 -5.29 47.49
N ASP A 110 -5.36 -4.81 47.53
CA ASP A 110 -6.39 -5.10 46.55
C ASP A 110 -6.11 -4.44 45.18
N GLU A 111 -5.55 -3.23 45.14
CA GLU A 111 -5.13 -2.53 43.90
C GLU A 111 -3.93 -3.24 43.28
N ILE A 112 -3.00 -3.72 44.08
CA ILE A 112 -1.83 -4.48 43.62
C ILE A 112 -2.26 -5.84 43.05
N GLN A 113 -3.24 -6.48 43.69
CA GLN A 113 -3.75 -7.78 43.24
C GLN A 113 -4.53 -7.67 41.94
N SER A 114 -5.34 -6.63 41.77
CA SER A 114 -6.06 -6.37 40.52
C SER A 114 -5.12 -6.07 39.35
N MET A 115 -4.02 -5.35 39.57
CA MET A 115 -2.97 -5.15 38.56
C MET A 115 -2.26 -6.46 38.20
N ARG A 116 -1.98 -7.32 39.19
CA ARG A 116 -1.37 -8.63 38.91
C ARG A 116 -2.30 -9.55 38.15
N GLU A 117 -3.58 -9.53 38.41
CA GLU A 117 -4.59 -10.29 37.65
C GLU A 117 -4.73 -9.77 36.22
N GLN A 118 -4.66 -8.44 36.02
CA GLN A 118 -4.65 -7.87 34.70
C GLN A 118 -3.37 -8.23 33.89
N MET A 119 -2.21 -8.26 34.56
CA MET A 119 -0.95 -8.69 33.92
C MET A 119 -0.94 -10.21 33.65
N ASN A 120 -1.55 -11.01 34.51
CA ASN A 120 -1.58 -12.46 34.35
C ASN A 120 -2.68 -12.94 33.41
N ASN A 121 -3.72 -12.13 33.21
CA ASN A 121 -4.80 -12.39 32.26
C ASN A 121 -4.51 -11.83 30.87
N ASN A 122 -3.45 -11.06 30.72
CA ASN A 122 -2.86 -10.72 29.45
C ASN A 122 -1.98 -11.91 29.00
N GLN A 123 -2.63 -13.07 28.88
CA GLN A 123 -2.09 -14.20 28.17
C GLN A 123 -1.76 -13.68 26.78
N PHE A 124 -0.48 -13.48 26.55
CA PHE A 124 0.09 -13.21 25.24
C PHE A 124 -0.36 -14.37 24.33
N THR A 125 -1.57 -14.29 23.82
CA THR A 125 -1.91 -14.99 22.62
C THR A 125 -1.02 -14.36 21.55
N GLN A 126 0.08 -15.03 21.22
CA GLN A 126 0.61 -14.90 19.87
C GLN A 126 -0.52 -15.40 18.95
N THR A 127 -1.48 -14.54 18.68
CA THR A 127 -2.05 -14.54 17.37
C THR A 127 -0.87 -14.23 16.48
N GLU A 128 -0.53 -15.15 15.60
CA GLU A 128 0.15 -14.80 14.37
C GLU A 128 -0.77 -13.75 13.73
N GLU A 129 -0.63 -12.51 14.19
CA GLU A 129 -1.08 -11.37 13.42
C GLU A 129 -0.24 -11.46 12.16
N SER A 130 -0.83 -12.03 11.11
CA SER A 130 -0.50 -11.58 9.78
C SER A 130 -0.39 -10.08 9.92
N ASP A 131 0.79 -9.54 9.65
CA ASP A 131 1.08 -8.11 9.65
C ASP A 131 0.30 -7.46 8.49
N ASP A 132 -1.00 -7.56 8.61
CA ASP A 132 -2.01 -6.85 7.87
C ASP A 132 -2.39 -5.63 8.72
N SER A 133 -1.35 -4.95 9.24
CA SER A 133 -1.50 -3.57 9.63
C SER A 133 -1.85 -2.86 8.34
N GLU A 134 -3.16 -2.73 8.10
CA GLU A 134 -3.70 -1.92 7.01
C GLU A 134 -2.94 -0.60 7.05
N ASP A 135 -1.91 -0.50 6.21
CA ASP A 135 -1.24 0.77 5.95
C ASP A 135 -2.32 1.65 5.34
N THR A 136 -2.96 2.45 6.19
CA THR A 136 -4.10 3.29 5.82
C THR A 136 -3.70 4.46 4.92
N SER A 137 -2.50 4.39 4.35
CA SER A 137 -2.00 5.36 3.38
C SER A 137 -2.22 4.84 1.97
N SER A 138 -2.71 5.70 1.08
CA SER A 138 -3.02 5.39 -0.31
C SER A 138 -1.98 6.03 -1.20
N LYS A 139 -0.87 5.32 -1.43
CA LYS A 139 0.21 5.77 -2.30
C LYS A 139 -0.17 5.53 -3.76
N GLY A 140 0.23 6.43 -4.64
CA GLY A 140 -0.01 6.22 -6.07
C GLY A 140 0.78 5.02 -6.59
N ILE A 141 2.09 5.06 -6.43
CA ILE A 141 3.01 3.99 -6.81
C ILE A 141 3.91 3.67 -5.61
N LYS A 142 4.00 2.39 -5.24
CA LYS A 142 4.82 1.90 -4.13
C LYS A 142 5.74 0.78 -4.60
N ALA A 143 7.02 0.89 -4.26
CA ALA A 143 7.99 -0.17 -4.40
C ALA A 143 8.84 -0.26 -3.14
N ASP A 144 9.09 -1.47 -2.63
CA ASP A 144 9.84 -1.58 -1.39
C ASP A 144 11.34 -1.59 -1.63
N TRP A 145 11.81 -2.07 -2.78
CA TRP A 145 13.23 -2.10 -3.07
C TRP A 145 13.67 -1.18 -4.20
N MET A 146 13.09 -1.28 -5.40
CA MET A 146 13.51 -0.45 -6.55
C MET A 146 12.32 0.04 -7.34
N PHE A 147 12.37 1.31 -7.73
CA PHE A 147 11.45 1.90 -8.70
C PHE A 147 12.23 2.43 -9.90
N ASP A 148 12.03 1.84 -11.07
CA ASP A 148 12.70 2.23 -12.33
C ASP A 148 11.69 2.73 -13.35
N ILE A 149 11.94 3.90 -13.92
CA ILE A 149 11.20 4.43 -15.09
C ILE A 149 12.21 4.76 -16.18
N SER A 150 12.13 4.04 -17.28
CA SER A 150 12.96 4.28 -18.45
C SER A 150 12.19 4.85 -19.65
N GLY A 151 10.85 4.84 -19.60
CA GLY A 151 10.00 5.34 -20.67
C GLY A 151 8.54 5.52 -20.27
N GLY A 152 7.65 5.73 -21.26
CA GLY A 152 6.21 5.87 -21.07
C GLY A 152 5.74 7.23 -20.58
N GLU A 153 4.43 7.36 -20.38
CA GLU A 153 3.77 8.50 -19.75
C GLU A 153 3.07 8.04 -18.46
N VAL A 154 3.49 8.58 -17.33
CA VAL A 154 2.99 8.20 -16.01
C VAL A 154 2.30 9.40 -15.37
N THR A 155 1.01 9.28 -15.11
CA THR A 155 0.20 10.28 -14.41
C THR A 155 -0.30 9.69 -13.12
N VAL A 156 -0.01 10.33 -12.00
CA VAL A 156 -0.43 9.90 -10.66
C VAL A 156 -1.14 11.04 -9.95
N ASP A 157 -2.33 10.75 -9.44
CA ASP A 157 -3.08 11.60 -8.51
C ASP A 157 -3.39 10.78 -7.26
N SER A 158 -2.70 11.06 -6.16
CA SER A 158 -2.80 10.26 -4.94
C SER A 158 -3.21 11.09 -3.73
N THR A 159 -3.80 10.42 -2.75
CA THR A 159 -4.22 11.05 -1.50
C THR A 159 -3.11 11.07 -0.43
N ASP A 160 -2.03 10.33 -0.64
CA ASP A 160 -0.82 10.36 0.19
C ASP A 160 0.41 10.65 -0.68
N HIS A 161 1.34 9.73 -0.83
CA HIS A 161 2.52 9.95 -1.68
C HIS A 161 2.23 9.56 -3.14
N ALA A 162 2.62 10.39 -4.09
CA ALA A 162 2.50 10.03 -5.50
C ALA A 162 3.41 8.82 -5.83
N ILE A 163 4.64 8.86 -5.34
CA ILE A 163 5.60 7.76 -5.42
C ILE A 163 6.21 7.53 -4.04
N HIS A 164 6.29 6.28 -3.63
CA HIS A 164 7.00 5.84 -2.44
C HIS A 164 7.92 4.67 -2.79
N CYS A 165 9.20 4.80 -2.49
CA CYS A 165 10.14 3.70 -2.57
C CYS A 165 11.03 3.70 -1.33
N THR A 166 11.27 2.53 -0.77
CA THR A 166 12.06 2.39 0.46
C THR A 166 13.57 2.43 0.20
N SER A 167 14.01 2.05 -1.02
CA SER A 167 15.41 2.02 -1.38
C SER A 167 15.71 2.95 -2.56
N ASP A 168 15.76 2.46 -3.79
CA ASP A 168 16.29 3.21 -4.93
C ASP A 168 15.17 3.64 -5.90
N ILE A 169 15.21 4.92 -6.32
CA ILE A 169 14.39 5.45 -7.40
C ILE A 169 15.29 5.85 -8.55
N ASN A 170 15.08 5.28 -9.73
CA ASN A 170 15.83 5.55 -10.94
C ASN A 170 14.89 5.98 -12.07
N ILE A 171 15.02 7.23 -12.51
CA ILE A 171 14.19 7.79 -13.58
C ILE A 171 15.14 8.23 -14.69
N THR A 172 15.19 7.47 -15.77
CA THR A 172 16.09 7.69 -16.92
C THR A 172 15.38 8.16 -18.16
N GLY A 173 14.04 8.07 -18.20
CA GLY A 173 13.23 8.48 -19.33
C GLY A 173 11.75 8.67 -18.94
N GLY A 174 10.90 8.83 -19.95
CA GLY A 174 9.47 9.00 -19.78
C GLY A 174 9.01 10.41 -19.44
N THR A 175 7.70 10.56 -19.30
CA THR A 175 7.03 11.79 -18.84
C THR A 175 6.26 11.49 -17.58
N LEU A 176 6.54 12.20 -16.47
CA LEU A 176 5.91 11.99 -15.19
C LEU A 176 5.11 13.23 -14.79
N ASN A 177 3.82 13.03 -14.53
CA ASN A 177 2.89 14.01 -14.00
C ASN A 177 2.40 13.52 -12.63
N LEU A 178 2.98 14.02 -11.57
CA LEU A 178 2.77 13.52 -10.22
C LEU A 178 2.06 14.55 -9.36
N SER A 179 0.96 14.16 -8.76
CA SER A 179 0.17 14.96 -7.82
C SER A 179 -0.10 14.14 -6.56
N SER A 180 -0.01 14.79 -5.41
CA SER A 180 -0.45 14.22 -4.15
C SER A 180 -1.16 15.29 -3.34
N GLU A 181 -2.42 15.06 -3.00
CA GLU A 181 -3.23 15.97 -2.21
C GLU A 181 -3.82 15.24 -1.01
N ARG A 182 -3.39 15.60 0.18
CA ARG A 182 -4.03 15.12 1.39
C ARG A 182 -5.44 15.71 1.47
N LYS A 183 -6.45 14.91 1.12
CA LYS A 183 -7.85 15.31 1.30
C LYS A 183 -8.11 15.47 2.80
N LYS A 184 -8.55 16.68 3.20
CA LYS A 184 -8.89 17.02 4.59
C LYS A 184 -10.27 16.51 4.94
#